data_5dc4d6ff1fc3c098cffef31afa2eef7b
#
_entry.id   5dc4d6ff1fc3c098cffef31afa2eef7b
#
_cell.length_a   1.000
_cell.length_b   1.000
_cell.length_c   1.000
_cell.angle_alpha   90.00
_cell.angle_beta   90.00
_cell.angle_gamma   90.00
#
_symmetry.space_group_name_H-M   'P 1'
#
loop_
_entity.id
_entity.type
_entity.pdbx_description
1 polymer ?
#
loop_
_entity_poly.entity_id
_entity_poly.type
_entity_poly.pdbx_seq_one_letter_code
_entity_poly.pdbx_strand_id
1 'polypeptide(L)'
;TKSGTSFYNEAIAAFPDGKKSRYRKHQPFTAGGESEVFTAGDELLAFDWQQWCVGLTICYDLRFPELYRSLALGGAELLVNIANWPRRRISHWLTLLTARAIENQCYVAGINRVGEDPENHYPGRSVVVDPHGVIIADAGDKVGVSTVAIDMDNIRSWRREFPALEDIRHEASLPVTRGR
;
A
#
# COMPACT_ATOMS: atom_id res chain seq x y z
N THR A 1 18.71 2.21 -0.15
CA THR A 1 19.82 2.18 -1.13
C THR A 1 20.44 3.55 -1.32
N LYS A 2 21.66 3.61 -1.85
CA LYS A 2 22.37 4.83 -2.21
C LYS A 2 22.39 4.98 -3.74
N SER A 3 22.08 6.18 -4.24
CA SER A 3 22.20 6.55 -5.65
C SER A 3 22.84 7.94 -5.74
N GLY A 4 24.08 8.01 -6.24
CA GLY A 4 24.87 9.23 -6.17
C GLY A 4 25.12 9.66 -4.72
N THR A 5 24.71 10.88 -4.35
CA THR A 5 24.78 11.42 -2.99
C THR A 5 23.51 11.15 -2.17
N SER A 6 22.42 10.67 -2.78
CA SER A 6 21.13 10.49 -2.14
C SER A 6 20.93 9.07 -1.59
N PHE A 7 20.20 8.96 -0.48
CA PHE A 7 19.76 7.70 0.09
C PHE A 7 18.25 7.56 -0.12
N TYR A 8 17.79 6.32 -0.40
CA TYR A 8 16.39 6.02 -0.64
C TYR A 8 15.93 4.85 0.24
N ASN A 9 14.73 4.95 0.78
CA ASN A 9 14.00 3.80 1.32
C ASN A 9 13.33 3.09 0.15
N GLU A 10 13.74 1.84 -0.13
CA GLU A 10 13.29 1.11 -1.33
C GLU A 10 12.65 -0.23 -0.97
N ALA A 11 11.59 -0.57 -1.69
CA ALA A 11 11.06 -1.92 -1.80
C ALA A 11 11.52 -2.55 -3.11
N ILE A 12 11.85 -3.83 -3.06
CA ILE A 12 12.34 -4.58 -4.22
C ILE A 12 11.43 -5.80 -4.43
N ALA A 13 10.78 -5.86 -5.58
CA ALA A 13 10.15 -7.07 -6.07
C ALA A 13 11.18 -7.87 -6.88
N ALA A 14 11.49 -9.09 -6.45
CA ALA A 14 12.40 -10.00 -7.13
C ALA A 14 11.61 -11.15 -7.77
N PHE A 15 11.88 -11.44 -9.02
CA PHE A 15 11.18 -12.43 -9.82
C PHE A 15 12.01 -13.70 -10.02
N PRO A 16 11.37 -14.87 -10.29
CA PRO A 16 12.07 -16.13 -10.50
C PRO A 16 13.08 -16.11 -11.67
N ASP A 17 12.86 -15.25 -12.65
CA ASP A 17 13.77 -15.05 -13.79
C ASP A 17 14.99 -14.17 -13.46
N GLY A 18 15.14 -13.76 -12.19
CA GLY A 18 16.23 -12.92 -11.70
C GLY A 18 16.01 -11.41 -11.90
N LYS A 19 14.97 -11.00 -12.61
CA LYS A 19 14.62 -9.59 -12.72
C LYS A 19 14.20 -8.99 -11.39
N LYS A 20 14.32 -7.66 -11.28
CA LYS A 20 13.93 -6.90 -10.09
C LYS A 20 13.25 -5.62 -10.51
N SER A 21 12.13 -5.31 -9.86
CA SER A 21 11.50 -4.00 -9.89
C SER A 21 11.75 -3.29 -8.56
N ARG A 22 11.96 -1.97 -8.61
CA ARG A 22 12.31 -1.17 -7.43
C ARG A 22 11.33 -0.02 -7.28
N TYR A 23 10.79 0.11 -6.08
CA TYR A 23 9.96 1.24 -5.68
C TYR A 23 10.71 2.06 -4.64
N ARG A 24 10.87 3.36 -4.86
CA ARG A 24 11.37 4.31 -3.90
C ARG A 24 10.21 4.92 -3.15
N LYS A 25 10.24 4.84 -1.83
CA LYS A 25 9.19 5.39 -0.97
C LYS A 25 8.89 6.84 -1.35
N HIS A 26 7.63 7.11 -1.70
CA HIS A 26 7.20 8.42 -2.17
C HIS A 26 7.04 9.42 -1.02
N GLN A 27 6.55 8.94 0.15
CA GLN A 27 6.30 9.77 1.33
C GLN A 27 7.21 9.38 2.49
N PRO A 28 8.41 9.98 2.64
CA PRO A 28 9.24 9.82 3.84
C PRO A 28 8.47 10.26 5.10
N PHE A 29 8.65 9.52 6.19
CA PHE A 29 7.98 9.81 7.46
C PHE A 29 8.71 10.92 8.23
N THR A 30 8.34 12.18 8.00
CA THR A 30 8.98 13.36 8.59
C THR A 30 8.98 13.35 10.12
N ALA A 31 7.85 12.98 10.74
CA ALA A 31 7.76 12.90 12.20
C ALA A 31 8.67 11.82 12.84
N GLY A 32 9.24 10.93 12.03
CA GLY A 32 10.24 9.95 12.43
C GLY A 32 11.65 10.27 11.93
N GLY A 33 11.90 11.49 11.45
CA GLY A 33 13.21 11.93 10.95
C GLY A 33 13.60 11.33 9.59
N GLU A 34 12.71 10.58 8.95
CA GLU A 34 13.04 9.87 7.70
C GLU A 34 13.39 10.83 6.56
N SER A 35 12.72 11.97 6.49
CA SER A 35 12.96 13.02 5.48
C SER A 35 14.31 13.75 5.64
N GLU A 36 14.99 13.60 6.78
CA GLU A 36 16.33 14.15 6.99
C GLU A 36 17.43 13.26 6.38
N VAL A 37 17.13 11.98 6.18
CA VAL A 37 18.09 10.96 5.73
C VAL A 37 17.76 10.45 4.32
N PHE A 38 16.47 10.29 3.99
CA PHE A 38 16.05 9.69 2.75
C PHE A 38 15.39 10.71 1.83
N THR A 39 15.80 10.66 0.57
CA THR A 39 15.15 11.38 -0.53
C THR A 39 13.84 10.69 -0.90
N ALA A 40 12.79 11.46 -1.14
CA ALA A 40 11.52 10.96 -1.64
C ALA A 40 11.68 10.37 -3.06
N GLY A 41 10.93 9.31 -3.35
CA GLY A 41 10.73 8.84 -4.72
C GLY A 41 9.73 9.74 -5.46
N ASP A 42 9.83 9.77 -6.76
CA ASP A 42 9.05 10.59 -7.68
C ASP A 42 8.14 9.75 -8.60
N GLU A 43 8.28 8.43 -8.57
CA GLU A 43 7.52 7.49 -9.39
C GLU A 43 6.79 6.45 -8.54
N LEU A 44 5.61 6.03 -8.98
CA LEU A 44 4.90 4.88 -8.45
C LEU A 44 5.28 3.63 -9.23
N LEU A 45 5.28 2.48 -8.57
CA LEU A 45 5.58 1.20 -9.20
C LEU A 45 4.35 0.32 -9.26
N ALA A 46 3.94 -0.04 -10.47
CA ALA A 46 3.11 -1.20 -10.74
C ALA A 46 3.87 -2.17 -11.64
N PHE A 47 3.66 -3.48 -11.45
CA PHE A 47 4.30 -4.53 -12.25
C PHE A 47 3.38 -5.74 -12.40
N ASP A 48 3.55 -6.46 -13.48
CA ASP A 48 2.81 -7.69 -13.73
C ASP A 48 3.45 -8.86 -13.00
N TRP A 49 2.64 -9.60 -12.25
CA TRP A 49 2.97 -10.86 -11.63
C TRP A 49 1.92 -11.91 -11.97
N GLN A 50 2.30 -12.88 -12.80
CA GLN A 50 1.36 -13.79 -13.44
C GLN A 50 0.28 -12.98 -14.20
N GLN A 51 -0.97 -13.09 -13.78
CA GLN A 51 -2.10 -12.37 -14.38
C GLN A 51 -2.56 -11.13 -13.57
N TRP A 52 -1.84 -10.81 -12.47
CA TRP A 52 -2.14 -9.67 -11.58
C TRP A 52 -1.28 -8.47 -11.91
N CYS A 53 -1.88 -7.29 -11.98
CA CYS A 53 -1.14 -6.03 -11.88
C CYS A 53 -0.99 -5.65 -10.41
N VAL A 54 0.24 -5.57 -9.92
CA VAL A 54 0.58 -5.34 -8.50
C VAL A 54 1.17 -3.96 -8.30
N GLY A 55 0.55 -3.15 -7.45
CA GLY A 55 1.08 -1.87 -6.99
C GLY A 55 1.84 -2.03 -5.66
N LEU A 56 2.99 -1.39 -5.53
CA LEU A 56 3.86 -1.50 -4.36
C LEU A 56 4.01 -0.16 -3.64
N THR A 57 3.86 -0.16 -2.30
CA THR A 57 3.97 1.01 -1.43
C THR A 57 4.72 0.67 -0.15
N ILE A 58 5.22 1.69 0.59
CA ILE A 58 5.99 1.49 1.82
C ILE A 58 5.37 2.30 2.97
N CYS A 59 4.89 1.61 3.99
CA CYS A 59 4.56 2.13 5.33
C CYS A 59 3.73 3.43 5.30
N TYR A 60 4.38 4.58 5.46
CA TYR A 60 3.74 5.89 5.57
C TYR A 60 2.95 6.31 4.33
N ASP A 61 3.30 5.76 3.14
CA ASP A 61 2.55 5.94 1.90
C ASP A 61 1.06 5.58 2.08
N LEU A 62 0.73 4.65 3.00
CA LEU A 62 -0.64 4.24 3.31
C LEU A 62 -1.56 5.41 3.70
N ARG A 63 -1.01 6.51 4.23
CA ARG A 63 -1.80 7.68 4.63
C ARG A 63 -2.23 8.57 3.48
N PHE A 64 -1.70 8.35 2.29
CA PHE A 64 -1.88 9.21 1.12
C PHE A 64 -2.73 8.49 0.07
N PRO A 65 -4.07 8.71 0.06
CA PRO A 65 -5.00 8.00 -0.81
C PRO A 65 -4.71 8.21 -2.29
N GLU A 66 -4.16 9.36 -2.66
CA GLU A 66 -3.82 9.71 -4.04
C GLU A 66 -2.81 8.74 -4.67
N LEU A 67 -1.87 8.17 -3.89
CA LEU A 67 -0.90 7.20 -4.39
C LEU A 67 -1.62 5.88 -4.77
N TYR A 68 -2.52 5.44 -3.91
CA TYR A 68 -3.31 4.22 -4.13
C TYR A 68 -4.28 4.39 -5.29
N ARG A 69 -4.90 5.56 -5.37
CA ARG A 69 -5.79 5.91 -6.48
C ARG A 69 -5.03 5.89 -7.82
N SER A 70 -3.85 6.47 -7.87
CA SER A 70 -3.02 6.49 -9.07
C SER A 70 -2.59 5.08 -9.49
N LEU A 71 -2.23 4.21 -8.54
CA LEU A 71 -1.91 2.81 -8.82
C LEU A 71 -3.13 2.04 -9.37
N ALA A 72 -4.31 2.23 -8.77
CA ALA A 72 -5.54 1.58 -9.22
C ALA A 72 -5.97 2.03 -10.62
N LEU A 73 -5.88 3.33 -10.91
CA LEU A 73 -6.12 3.88 -12.25
C LEU A 73 -5.06 3.43 -13.27
N GLY A 74 -3.84 3.15 -12.81
CA GLY A 74 -2.78 2.51 -13.58
C GLY A 74 -2.97 1.01 -13.81
N GLY A 75 -4.11 0.45 -13.36
CA GLY A 75 -4.48 -0.95 -13.60
C GLY A 75 -4.20 -1.90 -12.45
N ALA A 76 -3.67 -1.45 -11.31
CA ALA A 76 -3.39 -2.33 -10.19
C ALA A 76 -4.67 -2.99 -9.65
N GLU A 77 -4.59 -4.30 -9.44
CA GLU A 77 -5.65 -5.15 -8.89
C GLU A 77 -5.28 -5.66 -7.48
N LEU A 78 -3.98 -5.74 -7.18
CA LEU A 78 -3.42 -6.05 -5.87
C LEU A 78 -2.48 -4.91 -5.44
N LEU A 79 -2.75 -4.30 -4.31
CA LEU A 79 -1.91 -3.26 -3.71
C LEU A 79 -1.18 -3.84 -2.50
N VAL A 80 0.13 -3.74 -2.47
CA VAL A 80 0.98 -4.28 -1.39
C VAL A 80 1.63 -3.12 -0.64
N ASN A 81 1.47 -3.10 0.68
CA ASN A 81 2.17 -2.17 1.58
C ASN A 81 3.02 -2.95 2.58
N ILE A 82 4.34 -2.72 2.55
CA ILE A 82 5.27 -3.28 3.53
C ILE A 82 5.62 -2.24 4.59
N ALA A 83 5.60 -2.58 5.88
CA ALA A 83 5.68 -1.58 6.94
C ALA A 83 6.36 -2.03 8.24
N ASN A 84 6.90 -1.03 8.96
CA ASN A 84 7.14 -1.05 10.39
C ASN A 84 6.09 -0.15 11.07
N TRP A 85 4.84 -0.66 11.22
CA TRP A 85 3.73 0.12 11.75
C TRP A 85 3.52 -0.16 13.24
N PRO A 86 3.71 0.84 14.13
CA PRO A 86 3.75 0.60 15.57
C PRO A 86 2.37 0.40 16.19
N ARG A 87 2.33 -0.30 17.33
CA ARG A 87 1.11 -0.61 18.11
C ARG A 87 0.24 0.62 18.39
N ARG A 88 0.84 1.75 18.72
CA ARG A 88 0.12 2.99 19.04
C ARG A 88 -0.77 3.52 17.90
N ARG A 89 -0.59 3.03 16.70
CA ARG A 89 -1.38 3.42 15.51
C ARG A 89 -1.94 2.23 14.75
N ILE A 90 -2.07 1.07 15.39
CA ILE A 90 -2.51 -0.16 14.69
C ILE A 90 -3.97 -0.08 14.21
N SER A 91 -4.84 0.68 14.89
CA SER A 91 -6.19 0.95 14.41
C SER A 91 -6.17 1.71 13.07
N HIS A 92 -5.25 2.69 12.92
CA HIS A 92 -5.09 3.41 11.65
C HIS A 92 -4.61 2.47 10.54
N TRP A 93 -3.72 1.52 10.85
CA TRP A 93 -3.23 0.51 9.91
C TRP A 93 -4.38 -0.28 9.29
N LEU A 94 -5.20 -0.90 10.13
CA LEU A 94 -6.33 -1.71 9.69
C LEU A 94 -7.37 -0.87 8.94
N THR A 95 -7.76 0.27 9.50
CA THR A 95 -8.75 1.18 8.90
C THR A 95 -8.30 1.68 7.52
N LEU A 96 -7.04 2.11 7.40
CA LEU A 96 -6.54 2.66 6.14
C LEU A 96 -6.38 1.56 5.07
N LEU A 97 -5.89 0.37 5.41
CA LEU A 97 -5.84 -0.75 4.46
C LEU A 97 -7.23 -1.10 3.94
N THR A 98 -8.22 -1.16 4.83
CA THR A 98 -9.63 -1.41 4.46
C THR A 98 -10.15 -0.30 3.55
N ALA A 99 -9.90 0.97 3.89
CA ALA A 99 -10.32 2.09 3.06
C ALA A 99 -9.69 2.04 1.65
N ARG A 100 -8.38 1.73 1.57
CA ARG A 100 -7.68 1.60 0.28
C ARG A 100 -8.26 0.47 -0.58
N ALA A 101 -8.69 -0.64 0.04
CA ALA A 101 -9.34 -1.74 -0.68
C ALA A 101 -10.70 -1.32 -1.26
N ILE A 102 -11.55 -0.72 -0.45
CA ILE A 102 -12.91 -0.30 -0.82
C ILE A 102 -12.87 0.76 -1.92
N GLU A 103 -12.17 1.88 -1.67
CA GLU A 103 -12.19 3.05 -2.54
C GLU A 103 -11.52 2.83 -3.91
N ASN A 104 -10.61 1.85 -3.99
CA ASN A 104 -9.88 1.51 -5.22
C ASN A 104 -10.35 0.19 -5.82
N GLN A 105 -11.31 -0.49 -5.20
CA GLN A 105 -11.83 -1.79 -5.66
C GLN A 105 -10.69 -2.76 -5.98
N CYS A 106 -9.72 -2.88 -5.06
CA CYS A 106 -8.53 -3.71 -5.17
C CYS A 106 -8.41 -4.65 -3.98
N TYR A 107 -7.70 -5.78 -4.13
CA TYR A 107 -7.12 -6.45 -2.98
C TYR A 107 -6.02 -5.59 -2.38
N VAL A 108 -5.92 -5.57 -1.05
CA VAL A 108 -4.83 -4.87 -0.34
C VAL A 108 -4.16 -5.82 0.64
N ALA A 109 -2.87 -6.05 0.44
CA ALA A 109 -2.02 -6.82 1.34
C ALA A 109 -1.14 -5.86 2.15
N GLY A 110 -1.41 -5.74 3.44
CA GLY A 110 -0.58 -4.99 4.38
C GLY A 110 0.34 -5.96 5.12
N ILE A 111 1.65 -5.82 4.94
CA ILE A 111 2.65 -6.67 5.58
C ILE A 111 3.37 -5.85 6.64
N ASN A 112 3.14 -6.17 7.91
CA ASN A 112 3.69 -5.41 9.01
C ASN A 112 4.69 -6.23 9.84
N ARG A 113 5.74 -5.56 10.31
CA ARG A 113 6.74 -6.11 11.22
C ARG A 113 6.10 -6.61 12.52
N VAL A 114 6.65 -7.70 13.05
CA VAL A 114 6.47 -8.19 14.43
C VAL A 114 7.73 -7.92 15.23
N GLY A 115 7.58 -7.63 16.52
CA GLY A 115 8.69 -7.42 17.45
C GLY A 115 8.78 -5.99 17.96
N GLU A 116 9.96 -5.59 18.39
CA GLU A 116 10.19 -4.29 19.00
C GLU A 116 11.54 -3.67 18.60
N ASP A 117 11.67 -2.41 18.80
CA ASP A 117 12.92 -1.65 18.87
C ASP A 117 12.89 -0.78 20.16
N PRO A 118 13.94 -0.02 20.48
CA PRO A 118 13.98 0.75 21.72
C PRO A 118 12.81 1.74 21.91
N GLU A 119 12.17 2.16 20.82
CA GLU A 119 11.13 3.20 20.87
C GLU A 119 9.72 2.65 20.63
N ASN A 120 9.58 1.52 19.94
CA ASN A 120 8.30 1.04 19.44
C ASN A 120 8.15 -0.48 19.58
N HIS A 121 6.92 -0.87 19.87
CA HIS A 121 6.45 -2.24 19.71
C HIS A 121 5.63 -2.37 18.43
N TYR A 122 5.91 -3.41 17.65
CA TYR A 122 5.25 -3.74 16.38
C TYR A 122 4.40 -4.98 16.54
N PRO A 123 3.08 -4.87 16.50
CA PRO A 123 2.18 -5.97 16.84
C PRO A 123 1.88 -6.89 15.66
N GLY A 124 2.60 -6.79 14.55
CA GLY A 124 2.22 -7.53 13.35
C GLY A 124 0.92 -7.03 12.76
N ARG A 125 -0.14 -7.87 12.77
CA ARG A 125 -1.39 -7.62 12.09
C ARG A 125 -1.17 -7.40 10.59
N SER A 126 -0.34 -8.28 9.99
CA SER A 126 -0.30 -8.40 8.53
C SER A 126 -1.64 -8.94 8.06
N VAL A 127 -2.31 -8.24 7.15
CA VAL A 127 -3.66 -8.58 6.71
C VAL A 127 -3.77 -8.55 5.20
N VAL A 128 -4.73 -9.33 4.68
CA VAL A 128 -5.22 -9.16 3.30
C VAL A 128 -6.69 -8.75 3.38
N VAL A 129 -7.01 -7.67 2.67
CA VAL A 129 -8.36 -7.11 2.57
C VAL A 129 -8.84 -7.30 1.14
N ASP A 130 -10.07 -7.76 0.97
CA ASP A 130 -10.69 -7.92 -0.34
C ASP A 130 -11.27 -6.58 -0.87
N PRO A 131 -11.70 -6.51 -2.15
CA PRO A 131 -12.24 -5.28 -2.74
C PRO A 131 -13.53 -4.76 -2.08
N HIS A 132 -14.21 -5.56 -1.26
CA HIS A 132 -15.40 -5.16 -0.49
C HIS A 132 -15.05 -4.65 0.91
N GLY A 133 -13.76 -4.67 1.31
CA GLY A 133 -13.28 -4.22 2.61
C GLY A 133 -13.30 -5.30 3.69
N VAL A 134 -13.50 -6.56 3.32
CA VAL A 134 -13.46 -7.69 4.25
C VAL A 134 -12.01 -8.12 4.47
N ILE A 135 -11.58 -8.20 5.73
CA ILE A 135 -10.29 -8.80 6.07
C ILE A 135 -10.41 -10.33 5.89
N ILE A 136 -9.82 -10.85 4.84
CA ILE A 136 -9.86 -12.29 4.49
C ILE A 136 -8.69 -13.10 5.07
N ALA A 137 -7.67 -12.43 5.56
CA ALA A 137 -6.56 -13.02 6.32
C ALA A 137 -6.00 -12.01 7.32
N ASP A 138 -5.62 -12.50 8.50
CA ASP A 138 -4.93 -11.74 9.54
C ASP A 138 -3.90 -12.68 10.21
N ALA A 139 -2.62 -12.36 10.04
CA ALA A 139 -1.52 -13.16 10.57
C ALA A 139 -1.30 -12.98 12.09
N GLY A 140 -2.06 -12.10 12.73
CA GLY A 140 -1.94 -11.83 14.16
C GLY A 140 -0.62 -11.17 14.54
N ASP A 141 -0.11 -11.51 15.73
CA ASP A 141 1.03 -10.87 16.38
C ASP A 141 2.30 -11.76 16.46
N LYS A 142 2.29 -12.89 15.78
CA LYS A 142 3.41 -13.86 15.82
C LYS A 142 4.21 -13.83 14.51
N VAL A 143 5.49 -14.09 14.64
CA VAL A 143 6.35 -14.36 13.47
C VAL A 143 5.87 -15.62 12.79
N GLY A 144 5.64 -15.57 11.49
CA GLY A 144 5.16 -16.73 10.74
C GLY A 144 4.85 -16.41 9.27
N VAL A 145 4.25 -17.40 8.62
CA VAL A 145 3.76 -17.32 7.26
C VAL A 145 2.26 -17.58 7.27
N SER A 146 1.52 -16.74 6.57
CA SER A 146 0.09 -16.93 6.29
C SER A 146 -0.12 -17.04 4.80
N THR A 147 -1.00 -17.96 4.39
CA THR A 147 -1.38 -18.13 2.99
C THR A 147 -2.87 -17.87 2.85
N VAL A 148 -3.24 -17.10 1.83
CA VAL A 148 -4.64 -16.81 1.51
C VAL A 148 -4.81 -16.86 -0.01
N ALA A 149 -5.93 -17.42 -0.45
CA ALA A 149 -6.32 -17.36 -1.86
C ALA A 149 -7.00 -16.00 -2.15
N ILE A 150 -6.62 -15.38 -3.24
CA ILE A 150 -7.28 -14.20 -3.82
C ILE A 150 -7.83 -14.57 -5.20
N ASP A 151 -9.00 -14.03 -5.53
CA ASP A 151 -9.72 -14.38 -6.75
C ASP A 151 -9.83 -13.16 -7.67
N MET A 152 -9.33 -13.33 -8.89
CA MET A 152 -9.37 -12.29 -9.91
C MET A 152 -10.78 -12.04 -10.45
N ASP A 153 -11.59 -13.09 -10.53
CA ASP A 153 -12.96 -12.95 -10.99
C ASP A 153 -13.81 -12.13 -10.00
N ASN A 154 -13.52 -12.24 -8.70
CA ASN A 154 -14.17 -11.42 -7.67
C ASN A 154 -13.92 -9.91 -7.92
N ILE A 155 -12.68 -9.49 -8.11
CA ILE A 155 -12.38 -8.08 -8.35
C ILE A 155 -12.95 -7.59 -9.69
N ARG A 156 -12.83 -8.40 -10.75
CA ARG A 156 -13.29 -8.01 -12.09
C ARG A 156 -14.79 -7.96 -12.21
N SER A 157 -15.54 -8.90 -11.57
CA SER A 157 -16.99 -8.83 -11.50
C SER A 157 -17.46 -7.63 -10.69
N TRP A 158 -16.85 -7.38 -9.53
CA TRP A 158 -17.17 -6.22 -8.70
C TRP A 158 -17.00 -4.89 -9.43
N ARG A 159 -15.88 -4.71 -10.15
CA ARG A 159 -15.65 -3.49 -10.95
C ARG A 159 -16.67 -3.34 -12.11
N ARG A 160 -17.18 -4.44 -12.68
CA ARG A 160 -18.24 -4.38 -13.69
C ARG A 160 -19.61 -4.08 -13.09
N GLU A 161 -19.92 -4.65 -11.94
CA GLU A 161 -21.21 -4.46 -11.25
C GLU A 161 -21.34 -3.05 -10.65
N PHE A 162 -20.24 -2.51 -10.16
CA PHE A 162 -20.16 -1.19 -9.53
C PHE A 162 -18.93 -0.43 -10.06
N PRO A 163 -19.02 0.21 -11.22
CA PRO A 163 -17.87 0.82 -11.92
C PRO A 163 -17.44 2.17 -11.31
N ALA A 164 -17.27 2.26 -9.99
CA ALA A 164 -16.98 3.50 -9.27
C ALA A 164 -15.66 4.18 -9.71
N LEU A 165 -14.72 3.40 -10.28
CA LEU A 165 -13.47 3.97 -10.80
C LEU A 165 -13.68 4.74 -12.11
N GLU A 166 -14.75 4.45 -12.88
CA GLU A 166 -15.09 5.14 -14.12
C GLU A 166 -15.73 6.52 -13.84
N ASP A 167 -16.34 6.70 -12.66
CA ASP A 167 -16.96 7.95 -12.24
C ASP A 167 -15.95 9.01 -11.76
N ILE A 168 -14.66 8.65 -11.70
CA ILE A 168 -13.61 9.54 -11.20
C ILE A 168 -13.40 10.70 -12.16
N ARG A 169 -13.63 11.91 -11.66
CA ARG A 169 -13.33 13.15 -12.38
C ARG A 169 -11.86 13.49 -12.21
N HIS A 170 -11.13 13.59 -13.32
CA HIS A 170 -9.68 13.84 -13.37
C HIS A 170 -9.28 15.29 -13.04
N GLU A 171 -10.02 15.97 -12.17
CA GLU A 171 -9.66 17.31 -11.70
C GLU A 171 -8.63 17.19 -10.56
N ALA A 172 -7.50 17.85 -10.72
CA ALA A 172 -6.37 17.77 -9.76
C ALA A 172 -6.74 18.24 -8.34
N SER A 173 -7.66 19.20 -8.24
CA SER A 173 -8.25 19.65 -6.97
C SER A 173 -9.53 20.44 -7.23
N LEU A 174 -10.49 20.34 -6.33
CA LEU A 174 -11.68 21.19 -6.34
C LEU A 174 -11.42 22.43 -5.46
N PRO A 175 -11.89 23.62 -5.87
CA PRO A 175 -11.79 24.81 -5.03
C PRO A 175 -12.63 24.62 -3.76
N VAL A 176 -12.04 24.96 -2.61
CA VAL A 176 -12.74 24.94 -1.32
C VAL A 176 -13.18 26.36 -0.98
N THR A 177 -14.50 26.61 -0.99
CA THR A 177 -15.06 27.87 -0.51
C THR A 177 -15.29 27.77 1.01
N ARG A 178 -14.69 28.68 1.76
CA ARG A 178 -14.98 28.81 3.20
C ARG A 178 -16.20 29.73 3.37
N GLY A 179 -17.30 29.18 3.87
CA GLY A 179 -18.44 29.96 4.33
C GLY A 179 -18.02 30.92 5.47
N ARG A 180 -18.69 32.05 5.55
CA ARG A 180 -18.55 33.01 6.66
C ARG A 180 -19.44 32.62 7.80
#